data_48fe0af6d184d1099447b650e4b519af
#
_entry.id   48fe0af6d184d1099447b650e4b519af
#
_cell.length_a   1.000
_cell.length_b   1.000
_cell.length_c   1.000
_cell.angle_alpha   90.00
_cell.angle_beta   90.00
_cell.angle_gamma   90.00
#
_symmetry.space_group_name_H-M   'P 1'
#
loop_
_entity.id
_entity.type
_entity.pdbx_description
1 polymer ?
#
loop_
_entity_poly.entity_id
_entity_poly.type
_entity_poly.pdbx_seq_one_letter_code
_entity_poly.pdbx_strand_id
1 'polypeptide(L)'
;TGRSRFLQVPFRLKCKDWLAGTKKGYHKDVYSEHYVPVEEVHDTIEERISEYRNQGKKPYFIQGGGHGNAGTQSYVDAYREIAAQEEELGMRFSHVFHATGTGSTQAGLVCGRELERQEQGERSGNRIVGISIAWPCPRGRDVVKESILDYYRMRRQQNPGQKLPEFCEEDLVFEDGYRLGGYGKSS
;
A
#
# COMPACT_ATOMS: atom_id res chain seq x y z
N THR A 1 -22.14 -15.98 1.52
CA THR A 1 -20.93 -16.45 2.22
C THR A 1 -19.74 -16.14 1.32
N GLY A 2 -19.07 -15.01 1.61
CA GLY A 2 -17.88 -14.62 0.89
C GLY A 2 -16.71 -15.52 1.28
N ARG A 3 -16.00 -16.06 0.29
CA ARG A 3 -14.70 -16.71 0.50
C ARG A 3 -13.60 -15.73 0.13
N SER A 4 -12.58 -15.62 0.97
CA SER A 4 -11.37 -14.87 0.65
C SER A 4 -10.40 -15.77 -0.09
N ARG A 5 -9.69 -15.19 -1.07
CA ARG A 5 -8.61 -15.86 -1.80
C ARG A 5 -7.30 -15.23 -1.40
N PHE A 6 -6.32 -16.04 -1.01
CA PHE A 6 -4.95 -15.57 -0.89
C PHE A 6 -3.99 -16.50 -1.63
N LEU A 7 -2.99 -15.91 -2.21
CA LEU A 7 -1.97 -16.58 -3.00
C LEU A 7 -0.71 -16.73 -2.16
N GLN A 8 -0.24 -17.96 -2.03
CA GLN A 8 1.00 -18.26 -1.35
C GLN A 8 2.09 -18.53 -2.39
N VAL A 9 3.10 -17.67 -2.44
CA VAL A 9 4.23 -17.82 -3.36
C VAL A 9 5.48 -18.14 -2.56
N PRO A 10 6.24 -19.22 -2.87
CA PRO A 10 7.51 -19.47 -2.22
C PRO A 10 8.49 -18.33 -2.51
N PHE A 11 9.04 -17.73 -1.45
CA PHE A 11 9.77 -16.46 -1.47
C PHE A 11 11.19 -16.54 -2.07
N ARG A 12 11.44 -17.32 -3.10
CA ARG A 12 12.78 -17.42 -3.72
C ARG A 12 12.91 -16.80 -5.10
N LEU A 13 11.83 -16.27 -5.64
CA LEU A 13 11.87 -15.65 -6.97
C LEU A 13 12.10 -14.16 -6.84
N LYS A 14 13.31 -13.69 -7.18
CA LYS A 14 13.53 -12.28 -7.52
C LYS A 14 12.59 -11.94 -8.68
N CYS A 15 12.08 -10.71 -8.75
CA CYS A 15 11.18 -10.26 -9.83
C CYS A 15 11.71 -10.61 -11.25
N LYS A 16 13.03 -10.59 -11.46
CA LYS A 16 13.66 -11.01 -12.72
C LYS A 16 13.45 -12.48 -13.02
N ASP A 17 13.48 -13.35 -12.02
CA ASP A 17 13.27 -14.78 -12.17
C ASP A 17 11.79 -15.10 -12.40
N TRP A 18 10.88 -14.31 -11.81
CA TRP A 18 9.45 -14.40 -12.06
C TRP A 18 9.11 -14.06 -13.54
N LEU A 19 9.66 -12.96 -14.07
CA LEU A 19 9.49 -12.56 -15.47
C LEU A 19 10.15 -13.57 -16.44
N ALA A 20 11.27 -14.19 -16.07
CA ALA A 20 11.90 -15.25 -16.85
C ALA A 20 11.12 -16.57 -16.77
N GLY A 21 10.50 -16.88 -15.64
CA GLY A 21 9.65 -18.05 -15.43
C GLY A 21 8.38 -18.03 -16.28
N THR A 22 7.81 -16.83 -16.54
CA THR A 22 6.64 -16.68 -17.41
C THR A 22 6.88 -17.11 -18.86
N LYS A 23 8.14 -17.13 -19.31
CA LYS A 23 8.52 -17.62 -20.65
C LYS A 23 8.80 -19.12 -20.71
N LYS A 24 8.98 -19.81 -19.58
CA LYS A 24 9.32 -21.24 -19.50
C LYS A 24 8.22 -22.14 -18.93
N GLY A 25 7.00 -21.62 -18.74
CA GLY A 25 5.90 -22.35 -18.13
C GLY A 25 6.03 -22.39 -16.60
N TYR A 26 4.96 -22.04 -15.91
CA TYR A 26 4.88 -22.16 -14.45
C TYR A 26 5.01 -23.62 -14.06
N HIS A 27 5.99 -23.95 -13.24
CA HIS A 27 5.95 -25.19 -12.48
C HIS A 27 4.79 -25.09 -11.50
N LYS A 28 3.84 -26.02 -11.56
CA LYS A 28 2.68 -26.09 -10.66
C LYS A 28 3.04 -26.10 -9.18
N ASP A 29 4.30 -26.36 -8.86
CA ASP A 29 4.83 -26.47 -7.50
C ASP A 29 5.34 -25.15 -6.92
N VAL A 30 5.22 -24.02 -7.66
CA VAL A 30 5.78 -22.72 -7.23
C VAL A 30 4.80 -21.93 -6.37
N TYR A 31 3.50 -22.18 -6.48
CA TYR A 31 2.48 -21.52 -5.66
C TYR A 31 1.33 -22.46 -5.31
N SER A 32 0.67 -22.17 -4.20
CA SER A 32 -0.58 -22.80 -3.82
C SER A 32 -1.64 -21.74 -3.52
N GLU A 33 -2.88 -22.04 -3.87
CA GLU A 33 -4.02 -21.19 -3.57
C GLU A 33 -4.85 -21.85 -2.46
N HIS A 34 -5.24 -21.05 -1.47
CA HIS A 34 -6.12 -21.46 -0.40
C HIS A 34 -7.39 -20.62 -0.42
N TYR A 35 -8.52 -21.29 -0.38
CA TYR A 35 -9.84 -20.65 -0.36
C TYR A 35 -10.48 -20.95 0.99
N VAL A 36 -10.56 -19.93 1.83
CA VAL A 36 -11.13 -20.02 3.18
C VAL A 36 -12.19 -18.95 3.37
N PRO A 37 -13.14 -19.15 4.30
CA PRO A 37 -14.03 -18.09 4.77
C PRO A 37 -13.23 -16.89 5.27
N VAL A 38 -13.80 -15.69 5.16
CA VAL A 38 -13.09 -14.44 5.54
C VAL A 38 -12.69 -14.45 7.02
N GLU A 39 -13.52 -15.03 7.87
CA GLU A 39 -13.30 -15.20 9.29
C GLU A 39 -12.11 -16.10 9.64
N GLU A 40 -11.76 -17.04 8.78
CA GLU A 40 -10.66 -18.00 8.98
C GLU A 40 -9.33 -17.53 8.36
N VAL A 41 -9.31 -16.43 7.63
CA VAL A 41 -8.13 -15.96 6.89
C VAL A 41 -6.95 -15.72 7.82
N HIS A 42 -7.18 -15.04 8.95
CA HIS A 42 -6.12 -14.70 9.90
C HIS A 42 -5.47 -15.95 10.48
N ASP A 43 -6.28 -16.86 10.99
CA ASP A 43 -5.81 -18.09 11.64
C ASP A 43 -5.08 -18.99 10.63
N THR A 44 -5.60 -19.09 9.41
CA THR A 44 -4.94 -19.85 8.35
C THR A 44 -3.57 -19.26 7.97
N ILE A 45 -3.44 -17.94 7.94
CA ILE A 45 -2.15 -17.28 7.66
C ILE A 45 -1.15 -17.61 8.77
N GLU A 46 -1.52 -17.47 10.03
CA GLU A 46 -0.66 -17.75 11.18
C GLU A 46 -0.24 -19.23 11.23
N GLU A 47 -1.17 -20.15 10.95
CA GLU A 47 -0.88 -21.58 10.83
C GLU A 47 0.18 -21.85 9.75
N ARG A 48 0.02 -21.30 8.54
CA ARG A 48 0.97 -21.48 7.45
C ARG A 48 2.34 -20.87 7.74
N ILE A 49 2.38 -19.69 8.35
CA ILE A 49 3.62 -19.08 8.81
C ILE A 49 4.34 -19.99 9.81
N SER A 50 3.59 -20.53 10.76
CA SER A 50 4.11 -21.44 11.79
C SER A 50 4.65 -22.74 11.18
N GLU A 51 3.91 -23.36 10.26
CA GLU A 51 4.35 -24.57 9.54
C GLU A 51 5.69 -24.34 8.80
N TYR A 52 5.83 -23.23 8.08
CA TYR A 52 7.07 -22.92 7.38
C TYR A 52 8.24 -22.66 8.34
N ARG A 53 7.99 -22.00 9.47
CA ARG A 53 9.02 -21.81 10.51
C ARG A 53 9.47 -23.15 11.08
N ASN A 54 8.55 -24.07 11.36
CA ASN A 54 8.85 -25.42 11.84
C ASN A 54 9.66 -26.25 10.84
N GLN A 55 9.54 -25.94 9.53
CA GLN A 55 10.38 -26.52 8.47
C GLN A 55 11.74 -25.84 8.32
N GLY A 56 12.11 -24.92 9.23
CA GLY A 56 13.35 -24.14 9.16
C GLY A 56 13.36 -23.05 8.08
N LYS A 57 12.20 -22.73 7.46
CA LYS A 57 12.06 -21.66 6.47
C LYS A 57 11.88 -20.31 7.15
N LYS A 58 12.10 -19.23 6.42
CA LYS A 58 11.87 -17.84 6.84
C LYS A 58 10.70 -17.26 6.05
N PRO A 59 9.44 -17.53 6.43
CA PRO A 59 8.28 -17.00 5.73
C PRO A 59 8.18 -15.49 5.94
N TYR A 60 7.75 -14.79 4.90
CA TYR A 60 7.39 -13.37 4.95
C TYR A 60 5.98 -13.22 4.41
N PHE A 61 5.08 -12.66 5.22
CA PHE A 61 3.71 -12.41 4.83
C PHE A 61 3.57 -11.02 4.23
N ILE A 62 3.07 -10.95 3.01
CA ILE A 62 2.71 -9.69 2.36
C ILE A 62 1.20 -9.52 2.49
N GLN A 63 0.78 -8.50 3.21
CA GLN A 63 -0.65 -8.20 3.38
C GLN A 63 -1.32 -7.86 2.05
N GLY A 64 -2.62 -8.11 1.98
CA GLY A 64 -3.42 -7.79 0.80
C GLY A 64 -3.25 -6.32 0.38
N GLY A 65 -3.03 -6.09 -0.93
CA GLY A 65 -2.74 -4.76 -1.47
C GLY A 65 -1.36 -4.22 -1.11
N GLY A 66 -0.44 -5.04 -0.58
CA GLY A 66 0.87 -4.58 -0.12
C GLY A 66 0.79 -3.67 1.10
N HIS A 67 -0.29 -3.79 1.91
CA HIS A 67 -0.51 -2.94 3.06
C HIS A 67 0.65 -3.01 4.06
N GLY A 68 0.95 -1.85 4.68
CA GLY A 68 2.00 -1.69 5.68
C GLY A 68 3.10 -0.72 5.23
N ASN A 69 4.11 -0.55 6.09
CA ASN A 69 5.14 0.48 5.91
C ASN A 69 5.96 0.35 4.62
N ALA A 70 6.21 -0.87 4.14
CA ALA A 70 6.91 -1.09 2.87
C ALA A 70 6.07 -0.61 1.67
N GLY A 71 4.76 -0.91 1.68
CA GLY A 71 3.83 -0.42 0.67
C GLY A 71 3.67 1.11 0.72
N THR A 72 3.59 1.68 1.91
CA THR A 72 3.55 3.13 2.10
C THR A 72 4.83 3.79 1.56
N GLN A 73 6.01 3.24 1.88
CA GLN A 73 7.29 3.75 1.37
C GLN A 73 7.34 3.75 -0.16
N SER A 74 6.86 2.70 -0.83
CA SER A 74 6.88 2.64 -2.29
C SER A 74 6.04 3.76 -2.93
N TYR A 75 4.98 4.20 -2.28
CA TYR A 75 4.19 5.35 -2.75
C TYR A 75 4.73 6.71 -2.32
N VAL A 76 5.54 6.77 -1.26
CA VAL A 76 6.40 7.94 -1.00
C VAL A 76 7.38 8.14 -2.14
N ASP A 77 8.02 7.06 -2.58
CA ASP A 77 8.97 7.11 -3.69
C ASP A 77 8.28 7.46 -5.01
N ALA A 78 7.08 6.91 -5.26
CA ALA A 78 6.26 7.29 -6.41
C ALA A 78 5.88 8.77 -6.42
N TYR A 79 5.60 9.37 -5.26
CA TYR A 79 5.35 10.81 -5.19
C TYR A 79 6.60 11.64 -5.57
N ARG A 80 7.78 11.22 -5.14
CA ARG A 80 9.04 11.84 -5.54
C ARG A 80 9.26 11.78 -7.05
N GLU A 81 8.90 10.67 -7.68
CA GLU A 81 8.92 10.55 -9.13
C GLU A 81 7.96 11.54 -9.79
N ILE A 82 6.75 11.71 -9.25
CA ILE A 82 5.78 12.71 -9.73
C ILE A 82 6.39 14.10 -9.63
N ALA A 83 6.96 14.48 -8.49
CA ALA A 83 7.56 15.79 -8.27
C ALA A 83 8.73 16.07 -9.23
N ALA A 84 9.59 15.07 -9.47
CA ALA A 84 10.68 15.16 -10.41
C ALA A 84 10.18 15.34 -11.87
N GLN A 85 9.15 14.61 -12.26
CA GLN A 85 8.53 14.74 -13.59
C GLN A 85 7.83 16.09 -13.77
N GLU A 86 7.17 16.62 -12.74
CA GLU A 86 6.61 17.97 -12.75
C GLU A 86 7.69 19.02 -13.02
N GLU A 87 8.86 18.88 -12.42
CA GLU A 87 9.98 19.78 -12.62
C GLU A 87 10.57 19.67 -14.03
N GLU A 88 10.78 18.45 -14.51
CA GLU A 88 11.29 18.18 -15.86
C GLU A 88 10.37 18.74 -16.95
N LEU A 89 9.06 18.60 -16.77
CA LEU A 89 8.04 19.06 -17.71
C LEU A 89 7.71 20.56 -17.59
N GLY A 90 8.23 21.24 -16.57
CA GLY A 90 7.92 22.63 -16.27
C GLY A 90 6.43 22.89 -15.97
N MET A 91 5.74 21.87 -15.45
CA MET A 91 4.32 21.94 -15.13
C MET A 91 4.05 21.50 -13.68
N ARG A 92 2.85 21.84 -13.16
CA ARG A 92 2.42 21.43 -11.83
C ARG A 92 1.01 20.87 -11.91
N PHE A 93 0.81 19.67 -11.32
CA PHE A 93 -0.52 19.13 -11.17
C PHE A 93 -1.22 19.80 -9.99
N SER A 94 -2.47 20.20 -10.17
CA SER A 94 -3.29 20.70 -9.06
C SER A 94 -3.79 19.56 -8.16
N HIS A 95 -4.06 18.39 -8.74
CA HIS A 95 -4.62 17.24 -8.05
C HIS A 95 -3.99 15.94 -8.56
N VAL A 96 -3.82 14.98 -7.64
CA VAL A 96 -3.48 13.60 -7.95
C VAL A 96 -4.64 12.72 -7.47
N PHE A 97 -5.38 12.14 -8.41
CA PHE A 97 -6.49 11.23 -8.12
C PHE A 97 -6.01 9.79 -8.19
N HIS A 98 -6.42 8.98 -7.25
CA HIS A 98 -6.10 7.54 -7.24
C HIS A 98 -7.19 6.73 -6.54
N ALA A 99 -7.26 5.43 -6.85
CA ALA A 99 -8.10 4.50 -6.10
C ALA A 99 -7.45 4.17 -4.74
N THR A 100 -8.23 4.22 -3.66
CA THR A 100 -7.76 3.87 -2.32
C THR A 100 -8.59 2.72 -1.74
N GLY A 101 -7.90 1.69 -1.26
CA GLY A 101 -8.51 0.50 -0.62
C GLY A 101 -7.92 0.24 0.75
N THR A 102 -6.72 -0.35 0.80
CA THR A 102 -6.01 -0.70 2.05
C THR A 102 -5.32 0.48 2.73
N GLY A 103 -5.30 1.65 2.11
CA GLY A 103 -4.77 2.89 2.66
C GLY A 103 -3.32 3.21 2.30
N SER A 104 -2.46 2.22 2.03
CA SER A 104 -1.01 2.45 1.82
C SER A 104 -0.71 3.36 0.63
N THR A 105 -1.48 3.27 -0.47
CA THR A 105 -1.30 4.15 -1.63
C THR A 105 -1.50 5.61 -1.25
N GLN A 106 -2.64 5.93 -0.64
CA GLN A 106 -2.93 7.31 -0.24
C GLN A 106 -1.96 7.80 0.83
N ALA A 107 -1.70 6.97 1.84
CA ALA A 107 -0.76 7.30 2.90
C ALA A 107 0.62 7.63 2.34
N GLY A 108 1.13 6.82 1.42
CA GLY A 108 2.43 7.05 0.79
C GLY A 108 2.49 8.33 -0.03
N LEU A 109 1.48 8.58 -0.86
CA LEU A 109 1.41 9.82 -1.66
C LEU A 109 1.32 11.06 -0.77
N VAL A 110 0.51 11.04 0.30
CA VAL A 110 0.41 12.14 1.28
C VAL A 110 1.74 12.34 1.99
N CYS A 111 2.35 11.26 2.53
CA CYS A 111 3.64 11.35 3.20
C CYS A 111 4.74 11.87 2.26
N GLY A 112 4.76 11.41 1.00
CA GLY A 112 5.70 11.86 -0.02
C GLY A 112 5.56 13.35 -0.29
N ARG A 113 4.33 13.82 -0.47
CA ARG A 113 4.04 15.25 -0.65
C ARG A 113 4.55 16.09 0.55
N GLU A 114 4.25 15.67 1.77
CA GLU A 114 4.64 16.43 2.95
C GLU A 114 6.16 16.44 3.17
N LEU A 115 6.84 15.34 2.86
CA LEU A 115 8.29 15.28 2.90
C LEU A 115 8.93 16.20 1.84
N GLU A 116 8.42 16.20 0.60
CA GLU A 116 8.88 17.11 -0.46
C GLU A 116 8.61 18.59 -0.10
N ARG A 117 7.44 18.90 0.47
CA ARG A 117 7.13 20.27 0.97
C ARG A 117 8.10 20.72 2.06
N GLN A 118 8.49 19.81 2.95
CA GLN A 118 9.45 20.13 4.00
C GLN A 118 10.87 20.34 3.44
N GLU A 119 11.27 19.58 2.41
CA GLU A 119 12.61 19.64 1.82
C GLU A 119 12.74 20.80 0.83
N GLN A 120 11.72 21.09 0.03
CA GLN A 120 11.76 22.03 -1.09
C GLN A 120 10.89 23.28 -0.90
N GLY A 121 10.19 23.40 0.24
CA GLY A 121 9.21 24.46 0.49
C GLY A 121 7.87 24.18 -0.21
N GLU A 122 6.96 25.18 -0.20
CA GLU A 122 5.56 25.04 -0.69
C GLU A 122 5.40 24.75 -2.20
N ARG A 123 6.47 24.43 -2.91
CA ARG A 123 6.41 24.14 -4.34
C ARG A 123 5.55 22.92 -4.69
N SER A 124 5.33 22.02 -3.74
CA SER A 124 4.50 20.81 -3.91
C SER A 124 3.09 21.05 -3.37
N GLY A 125 2.29 21.81 -4.10
CA GLY A 125 0.96 22.27 -3.68
C GLY A 125 -0.22 21.42 -4.13
N ASN A 126 0.00 20.26 -4.78
CA ASN A 126 -1.10 19.44 -5.29
C ASN A 126 -1.91 18.76 -4.16
N ARG A 127 -3.17 18.51 -4.42
CA ARG A 127 -4.07 17.77 -3.53
C ARG A 127 -4.06 16.28 -3.88
N ILE A 128 -3.82 15.44 -2.89
CA ILE A 128 -3.93 13.98 -3.05
C ILE A 128 -5.35 13.57 -2.72
N VAL A 129 -6.09 13.10 -3.74
CA VAL A 129 -7.50 12.73 -3.61
C VAL A 129 -7.65 11.22 -3.76
N GLY A 130 -7.97 10.55 -2.68
CA GLY A 130 -8.23 9.11 -2.66
C GLY A 130 -9.71 8.83 -2.92
N ILE A 131 -10.00 8.13 -4.02
CA ILE A 131 -11.35 7.64 -4.32
C ILE A 131 -11.48 6.23 -3.72
N SER A 132 -12.36 6.08 -2.75
CA SER A 132 -12.56 4.79 -2.08
C SER A 132 -13.12 3.73 -3.01
N ILE A 133 -12.48 2.57 -3.00
CA ILE A 133 -12.96 1.36 -3.68
C ILE A 133 -13.41 0.27 -2.69
N ALA A 134 -13.15 0.44 -1.39
CA ALA A 134 -13.39 -0.59 -0.38
C ALA A 134 -14.26 -0.12 0.78
N TRP A 135 -13.83 0.89 1.52
CA TRP A 135 -14.42 1.28 2.79
C TRP A 135 -15.16 2.62 2.70
N PRO A 136 -16.34 2.74 3.36
CA PRO A 136 -16.97 4.03 3.53
C PRO A 136 -16.24 4.88 4.60
N CYS A 137 -16.54 6.18 4.64
CA CYS A 137 -16.22 7.03 5.78
C CYS A 137 -17.03 6.60 7.03
N PRO A 138 -16.47 6.75 8.25
CA PRO A 138 -15.13 7.25 8.54
C PRO A 138 -14.02 6.19 8.37
N ARG A 139 -14.37 4.89 8.35
CA ARG A 139 -13.41 3.77 8.39
C ARG A 139 -12.30 3.87 7.34
N GLY A 140 -12.64 4.18 6.09
CA GLY A 140 -11.65 4.28 5.02
C GLY A 140 -10.64 5.38 5.27
N ARG A 141 -11.10 6.52 5.76
CA ARG A 141 -10.25 7.64 6.16
C ARG A 141 -9.34 7.29 7.34
N ASP A 142 -9.89 6.60 8.34
CA ASP A 142 -9.12 6.18 9.53
C ASP A 142 -7.98 5.21 9.16
N VAL A 143 -8.22 4.25 8.27
CA VAL A 143 -7.20 3.32 7.77
C VAL A 143 -6.04 4.06 7.08
N VAL A 144 -6.32 5.10 6.29
CA VAL A 144 -5.27 5.92 5.68
C VAL A 144 -4.51 6.70 6.72
N LYS A 145 -5.21 7.34 7.66
CA LYS A 145 -4.60 8.07 8.78
C LYS A 145 -3.67 7.17 9.61
N GLU A 146 -4.15 5.99 9.99
CA GLU A 146 -3.32 5.01 10.71
C GLU A 146 -2.07 4.65 9.94
N SER A 147 -2.18 4.39 8.63
CA SER A 147 -1.03 4.09 7.77
C SER A 147 -0.01 5.23 7.72
N ILE A 148 -0.44 6.50 7.70
CA ILE A 148 0.45 7.67 7.77
C ILE A 148 1.18 7.71 9.11
N LEU A 149 0.44 7.57 10.22
CA LEU A 149 1.00 7.63 11.56
C LEU A 149 1.98 6.49 11.82
N ASP A 150 1.68 5.28 11.35
CA ASP A 150 2.57 4.12 11.46
C ASP A 150 3.84 4.30 10.64
N TYR A 151 3.72 4.85 9.44
CA TYR A 151 4.86 5.18 8.61
C TYR A 151 5.78 6.20 9.30
N TYR A 152 5.25 7.29 9.84
CA TYR A 152 6.05 8.28 10.56
C TYR A 152 6.66 7.71 11.85
N ARG A 153 5.94 6.82 12.54
CA ARG A 153 6.48 6.11 13.71
C ARG A 153 7.69 5.25 13.33
N MET A 154 7.58 4.45 12.27
CA MET A 154 8.67 3.65 11.73
C MET A 154 9.87 4.51 11.34
N ARG A 155 9.65 5.63 10.65
CA ARG A 155 10.72 6.54 10.22
C ARG A 155 11.45 7.17 11.42
N ARG A 156 10.74 7.56 12.48
CA ARG A 156 11.35 8.07 13.72
C ARG A 156 12.21 7.01 14.41
N GLN A 157 11.78 5.76 14.40
CA GLN A 157 12.56 4.66 14.96
C GLN A 157 13.86 4.40 14.19
N GLN A 158 13.79 4.46 12.85
CA GLN A 158 14.96 4.25 11.99
C GLN A 158 15.93 5.43 12.03
N ASN A 159 15.42 6.64 12.15
CA ASN A 159 16.21 7.89 12.12
C ASN A 159 15.74 8.85 13.21
N PRO A 160 16.13 8.65 14.49
CA PRO A 160 15.61 9.43 15.62
C PRO A 160 15.84 10.95 15.52
N GLY A 161 16.84 11.38 14.74
CA GLY A 161 17.14 12.81 14.53
C GLY A 161 16.42 13.44 13.35
N GLN A 162 15.67 12.66 12.56
CA GLN A 162 14.97 13.20 11.39
C GLN A 162 13.73 13.97 11.85
N LYS A 163 13.65 15.24 11.46
CA LYS A 163 12.43 16.03 11.59
C LYS A 163 11.45 15.54 10.52
N LEU A 164 10.30 15.05 10.94
CA LEU A 164 9.20 14.62 10.06
C LEU A 164 8.07 15.64 10.08
N PRO A 165 7.31 15.78 8.98
CA PRO A 165 6.12 16.61 8.96
C PRO A 165 5.11 16.16 10.02
N GLU A 166 4.31 17.11 10.52
CA GLU A 166 3.15 16.79 11.32
C GLU A 166 1.98 16.43 10.40
N PHE A 167 1.24 15.39 10.77
CA PHE A 167 0.05 15.01 10.04
C PHE A 167 -1.07 16.01 10.31
N CYS A 168 -1.60 16.60 9.23
CA CYS A 168 -2.79 17.43 9.29
C CYS A 168 -3.99 16.69 8.65
N GLU A 169 -5.11 16.60 9.35
CA GLU A 169 -6.30 15.91 8.85
C GLU A 169 -6.92 16.57 7.63
N GLU A 170 -6.71 17.86 7.45
CA GLU A 170 -7.19 18.64 6.32
C GLU A 170 -6.48 18.28 5.00
N ASP A 171 -5.28 17.71 5.11
CA ASP A 171 -4.51 17.24 3.97
C ASP A 171 -4.98 15.88 3.44
N LEU A 172 -5.83 15.19 4.20
CA LEU A 172 -6.38 13.90 3.83
C LEU A 172 -7.74 14.04 3.13
N VAL A 173 -7.72 14.14 1.81
CA VAL A 173 -8.94 14.16 0.99
C VAL A 173 -9.33 12.74 0.59
N PHE A 174 -10.44 12.26 1.15
CA PHE A 174 -10.93 10.91 0.96
C PHE A 174 -12.40 10.95 0.52
N GLU A 175 -12.68 10.40 -0.66
CA GLU A 175 -13.98 10.43 -1.30
C GLU A 175 -14.56 9.02 -1.40
N ASP A 176 -15.71 8.79 -0.78
CA ASP A 176 -16.39 7.49 -0.81
C ASP A 176 -17.71 7.49 -1.59
N GLY A 177 -18.13 8.64 -2.10
CA GLY A 177 -19.35 8.79 -2.88
C GLY A 177 -19.36 8.02 -4.22
N TYR A 178 -18.17 7.67 -4.73
CA TYR A 178 -18.01 6.93 -6.00
C TYR A 178 -17.85 5.42 -5.80
N ARG A 179 -17.95 4.92 -4.58
CA ARG A 179 -17.71 3.50 -4.24
C ARG A 179 -18.74 2.53 -4.86
N LEU A 180 -19.90 3.02 -5.24
CA LEU A 180 -21.02 2.22 -5.79
C LEU A 180 -21.40 1.04 -4.87
N GLY A 181 -21.50 -0.16 -5.42
CA GLY A 181 -21.83 -1.36 -4.66
C GLY A 181 -20.70 -1.94 -3.81
N GLY A 182 -19.47 -1.42 -3.94
CA GLY A 182 -18.26 -1.87 -3.25
C GLY A 182 -17.28 -2.60 -4.15
N TYR A 183 -16.15 -3.01 -3.57
CA TYR A 183 -15.05 -3.64 -4.29
C TYR A 183 -15.49 -4.88 -5.07
N GLY A 184 -15.15 -4.93 -6.36
CA GLY A 184 -15.44 -6.07 -7.23
C GLY A 184 -16.93 -6.24 -7.62
N LYS A 185 -17.78 -5.28 -7.32
CA LYS A 185 -19.17 -5.26 -7.77
C LYS A 185 -19.29 -4.40 -9.03
N SER A 186 -20.05 -4.90 -10.02
CA SER A 186 -20.42 -4.10 -11.18
C SER A 186 -21.36 -2.98 -10.78
N SER A 187 -21.23 -1.83 -11.41
CA SER A 187 -22.17 -0.72 -11.36
C SER A 187 -23.42 -1.04 -12.16
#